data_54e872c54bdc3b3e7d66518a48e06f25
#
_entry.id   54e872c54bdc3b3e7d66518a48e06f25
#
_cell.length_a   1.000
_cell.length_b   1.000
_cell.length_c   1.000
_cell.angle_alpha   90.00
_cell.angle_beta   90.00
_cell.angle_gamma   90.00
#
_symmetry.space_group_name_H-M   'P 1'
#
loop_
_entity.id
_entity.type
_entity.pdbx_description
1 polymer ?
#
loop_
_entity_poly.entity_id
_entity_poly.type
_entity_poly.pdbx_seq_one_letter_code
_entity_poly.pdbx_strand_id
1 'polypeptide(L)'
;MADRFENDAGTVTQVKPEKKLKRPRLFRVLLHNDDYTTREFVVLVLHHVFHLDEQSAIRIMLHVHNNGVGVAGVFTREVAETKIEKVETMAREQEFPLRLTMEPEEEDA
;
A
#
# COMPACT_ATOMS: atom_id res chain seq x y z
N MET A 1 -20.33 30.15 -26.47
CA MET A 1 -20.18 29.64 -26.21
C MET A 1 -20.08 28.95 -25.96
N ALA A 2 -19.86 28.99 -26.22
CA ALA A 2 -19.50 28.20 -25.94
C ALA A 2 -19.14 27.52 -25.81
N ASP A 3 -18.77 27.65 -26.04
CA ASP A 3 -18.23 26.97 -25.82
C ASP A 3 -17.79 26.32 -25.60
N ARG A 4 -17.70 26.78 -25.72
CA ARG A 4 -17.16 26.23 -25.47
C ARG A 4 -16.88 25.44 -25.23
N PHE A 5 -16.80 25.52 -25.28
CA PHE A 5 -16.47 24.71 -25.02
C PHE A 5 -16.38 24.06 -25.25
N GLU A 6 -16.34 24.34 -25.33
CA GLU A 6 -16.09 23.75 -25.55
C GLU A 6 -15.77 23.12 -25.81
N ASN A 7 -15.82 23.61 -25.99
CA ASN A 7 -15.37 23.03 -26.05
C ASN A 7 -15.01 22.50 -26.13
N ASP A 8 -14.76 22.79 -26.28
CA ASP A 8 -14.33 22.15 -26.22
C ASP A 8 -14.17 21.34 -26.11
N ALA A 9 -14.26 21.50 -26.30
CA ALA A 9 -14.09 20.65 -26.09
C ALA A 9 -13.76 19.92 -26.21
N GLY A 10 -13.66 19.99 -26.52
CA GLY A 10 -13.27 19.24 -26.58
C GLY A 10 -12.60 18.80 -26.84
N THR A 11 -12.24 19.02 -27.17
CA THR A 11 -11.64 18.55 -27.24
C THR A 11 -11.00 17.88 -27.03
N VAL A 12 -10.88 17.94 -27.20
CA VAL A 12 -10.27 17.26 -26.98
C VAL A 12 -9.95 16.39 -26.74
N THR A 13 -9.89 16.42 -26.82
CA THR A 13 -9.70 15.55 -26.65
C THR A 13 -9.22 14.70 -26.81
N GLN A 14 -8.77 14.81 -27.24
CA GLN A 14 -8.33 13.99 -27.54
C GLN A 14 -7.51 13.38 -27.22
N VAL A 15 -7.38 13.44 -26.93
CA VAL A 15 -6.62 12.92 -26.68
C VAL A 15 -6.07 11.97 -27.14
N LYS A 16 -5.23 11.64 -27.31
CA LYS A 16 -4.71 10.87 -27.80
C LYS A 16 -4.49 9.82 -27.04
N PRO A 17 -4.98 9.24 -27.07
CA PRO A 17 -5.01 8.14 -26.29
C PRO A 17 -3.95 7.19 -26.57
N GLU A 18 -3.45 7.25 -27.53
CA GLU A 18 -2.50 6.39 -27.84
C GLU A 18 -1.31 6.60 -27.15
N LYS A 19 -1.28 7.61 -26.51
CA LYS A 19 -0.24 7.86 -25.81
C LYS A 19 -0.27 6.83 -24.86
N LYS A 20 0.33 5.81 -24.87
CA LYS A 20 0.29 4.88 -23.99
C LYS A 20 0.82 5.29 -22.76
N LEU A 21 0.07 5.42 -21.75
CA LEU A 21 0.54 5.75 -20.50
C LEU A 21 0.90 4.46 -19.88
N LYS A 22 2.12 4.27 -19.50
CA LYS A 22 2.48 3.08 -18.88
C LYS A 22 2.02 3.12 -17.49
N ARG A 23 1.43 2.06 -16.97
CA ARG A 23 1.01 2.04 -15.62
C ARG A 23 2.20 1.86 -14.75
N PRO A 24 2.26 2.51 -13.61
CA PRO A 24 3.40 2.35 -12.72
C PRO A 24 3.38 0.94 -12.16
N ARG A 25 4.56 0.40 -11.92
CA ARG A 25 4.67 -0.88 -11.33
C ARG A 25 4.17 -0.82 -9.92
N LEU A 26 3.52 -1.85 -9.45
CA LEU A 26 3.01 -1.91 -8.10
C LEU A 26 3.83 -2.86 -7.27
N PHE A 27 3.82 -2.62 -5.98
CA PHE A 27 4.62 -3.39 -5.03
C PHE A 27 3.74 -3.85 -3.87
N ARG A 28 3.95 -5.09 -3.46
CA ARG A 28 3.28 -5.61 -2.27
C ARG A 28 4.13 -5.26 -1.08
N VAL A 29 3.51 -4.76 -0.03
CA VAL A 29 4.21 -4.52 1.22
C VAL A 29 3.96 -5.70 2.11
N LEU A 30 5.04 -6.33 2.57
CA LEU A 30 4.98 -7.53 3.38
C LEU A 30 5.31 -7.20 4.82
N LEU A 31 4.53 -7.74 5.72
CA LEU A 31 4.72 -7.52 7.14
C LEU A 31 5.20 -8.84 7.72
N HIS A 32 6.30 -8.82 8.44
CA HIS A 32 6.94 -10.04 8.93
C HIS A 32 6.69 -10.21 10.41
N ASN A 33 6.40 -11.44 10.79
CA ASN A 33 6.14 -11.74 12.19
C ASN A 33 7.45 -11.74 12.98
N ASP A 34 7.37 -11.40 14.24
CA ASP A 34 8.49 -11.53 15.16
C ASP A 34 7.92 -11.83 16.54
N ASP A 35 8.80 -12.13 17.50
CA ASP A 35 8.35 -12.56 18.80
C ASP A 35 8.09 -11.45 19.79
N TYR A 36 8.37 -10.21 19.41
CA TYR A 36 8.30 -9.11 20.37
C TYR A 36 7.25 -8.08 20.06
N THR A 37 6.92 -7.86 18.79
CA THR A 37 5.92 -6.87 18.42
C THR A 37 4.54 -7.35 18.86
N THR A 38 3.80 -6.52 19.55
CA THR A 38 2.49 -6.96 20.05
C THR A 38 1.48 -7.03 18.93
N ARG A 39 0.48 -7.89 19.13
CA ARG A 39 -0.59 -8.01 18.14
C ARG A 39 -1.37 -6.73 18.03
N GLU A 40 -1.55 -6.06 19.17
CA GLU A 40 -2.28 -4.81 19.17
C GLU A 40 -1.59 -3.76 18.31
N PHE A 41 -0.26 -3.72 18.36
CA PHE A 41 0.46 -2.76 17.55
C PHE A 41 0.33 -3.09 16.06
N VAL A 42 0.35 -4.38 15.72
CA VAL A 42 0.20 -4.79 14.33
C VAL A 42 -1.18 -4.40 13.81
N VAL A 43 -2.23 -4.62 14.60
CA VAL A 43 -3.57 -4.24 14.19
C VAL A 43 -3.66 -2.72 14.03
N LEU A 44 -3.06 -1.98 14.97
CA LEU A 44 -3.09 -0.53 14.91
C LEU A 44 -2.42 -0.02 13.62
N VAL A 45 -1.28 -0.59 13.27
CA VAL A 45 -0.56 -0.18 12.08
C VAL A 45 -1.37 -0.52 10.83
N LEU A 46 -1.95 -1.71 10.77
CA LEU A 46 -2.72 -2.11 9.62
C LEU A 46 -3.95 -1.21 9.45
N HIS A 47 -4.54 -0.81 10.55
CA HIS A 47 -5.73 0.02 10.50
C HIS A 47 -5.38 1.48 10.17
N HIS A 48 -4.40 2.04 10.87
CA HIS A 48 -4.12 3.47 10.73
C HIS A 48 -3.19 3.84 9.58
N VAL A 49 -2.24 2.99 9.25
CA VAL A 49 -1.29 3.32 8.19
C VAL A 49 -1.71 2.71 6.86
N PHE A 50 -2.24 1.49 6.90
CA PHE A 50 -2.64 0.81 5.68
C PHE A 50 -4.14 0.93 5.42
N HIS A 51 -4.86 1.60 6.32
CA HIS A 51 -6.25 1.98 6.13
C HIS A 51 -7.19 0.79 5.96
N LEU A 52 -6.87 -0.31 6.61
CA LEU A 52 -7.75 -1.46 6.58
C LEU A 52 -8.79 -1.32 7.68
N ASP A 53 -9.98 -1.86 7.45
CA ASP A 53 -10.96 -1.82 8.52
C ASP A 53 -10.51 -2.79 9.61
N GLU A 54 -11.12 -2.68 10.77
CA GLU A 54 -10.61 -3.40 11.92
C GLU A 54 -10.65 -4.90 11.72
N GLN A 55 -11.70 -5.41 11.12
CA GLN A 55 -11.79 -6.85 10.94
C GLN A 55 -10.74 -7.36 9.96
N SER A 56 -10.49 -6.62 8.90
CA SER A 56 -9.45 -7.00 7.94
C SER A 56 -8.07 -6.92 8.59
N ALA A 57 -7.85 -5.90 9.42
CA ALA A 57 -6.57 -5.76 10.11
C ALA A 57 -6.33 -6.95 11.04
N ILE A 58 -7.37 -7.39 11.74
CA ILE A 58 -7.24 -8.53 12.63
C ILE A 58 -6.96 -9.80 11.83
N ARG A 59 -7.64 -9.98 10.69
CA ARG A 59 -7.41 -11.18 9.89
C ARG A 59 -5.98 -11.23 9.37
N ILE A 60 -5.45 -10.10 8.93
CA ILE A 60 -4.09 -10.07 8.42
C ILE A 60 -3.10 -10.27 9.56
N MET A 61 -3.36 -9.68 10.72
CA MET A 61 -2.50 -9.88 11.88
C MET A 61 -2.41 -11.36 12.22
N LEU A 62 -3.55 -12.06 12.22
CA LEU A 62 -3.55 -13.48 12.54
C LEU A 62 -2.84 -14.29 11.45
N HIS A 63 -3.01 -13.90 10.19
CA HIS A 63 -2.32 -14.57 9.10
C HIS A 63 -0.81 -14.42 9.25
N VAL A 64 -0.34 -13.23 9.57
CA VAL A 64 1.09 -12.99 9.77
C VAL A 64 1.59 -13.81 10.95
N HIS A 65 0.83 -13.83 12.03
CA HIS A 65 1.22 -14.56 13.22
C HIS A 65 1.35 -16.05 12.93
N ASN A 66 0.44 -16.60 12.16
CA ASN A 66 0.40 -18.03 11.91
C ASN A 66 1.31 -18.47 10.77
N ASN A 67 1.57 -17.59 9.81
CA ASN A 67 2.33 -17.98 8.62
C ASN A 67 3.68 -17.29 8.48
N GLY A 68 3.98 -16.36 9.37
CA GLY A 68 5.27 -15.70 9.36
C GLY A 68 5.31 -14.41 8.55
N VAL A 69 4.45 -14.26 7.56
CA VAL A 69 4.47 -13.08 6.71
C VAL A 69 3.08 -12.91 6.11
N GLY A 70 2.70 -11.68 5.84
CA GLY A 70 1.44 -11.40 5.18
C GLY A 70 1.53 -10.10 4.41
N VAL A 71 0.58 -9.88 3.51
CA VAL A 71 0.56 -8.69 2.67
C VAL A 71 -0.30 -7.63 3.33
N ALA A 72 0.28 -6.46 3.57
CA ALA A 72 -0.45 -5.36 4.17
C ALA A 72 -1.18 -4.55 3.10
N GLY A 73 -0.70 -4.57 1.87
CA GLY A 73 -1.35 -3.84 0.79
C GLY A 73 -0.46 -3.78 -0.42
N VAL A 74 -0.98 -3.18 -1.50
CA VAL A 74 -0.27 -3.07 -2.76
C VAL A 74 -0.29 -1.60 -3.16
N PHE A 75 0.86 -1.04 -3.48
CA PHE A 75 1.00 0.39 -3.70
C PHE A 75 2.07 0.66 -4.75
N THR A 76 2.14 1.90 -5.22
CA THR A 76 3.29 2.30 -6.03
C THR A 76 4.53 2.25 -5.15
N ARG A 77 5.71 2.24 -5.79
CA ARG A 77 6.94 2.16 -5.02
C ARG A 77 7.05 3.26 -3.98
N GLU A 78 6.74 4.48 -4.36
CA GLU A 78 6.93 5.58 -3.45
C GLU A 78 5.99 5.54 -2.27
N VAL A 79 4.75 5.14 -2.51
CA VAL A 79 3.79 5.04 -1.43
C VAL A 79 4.19 3.89 -0.51
N ALA A 80 4.64 2.76 -1.09
CA ALA A 80 5.07 1.63 -0.28
C ALA A 80 6.23 2.02 0.62
N GLU A 81 7.22 2.71 0.06
CA GLU A 81 8.38 3.11 0.85
C GLU A 81 7.99 4.05 1.98
N THR A 82 7.10 4.98 1.70
CA THR A 82 6.67 5.93 2.72
C THR A 82 5.94 5.22 3.86
N LYS A 83 5.07 4.27 3.51
CA LYS A 83 4.33 3.55 4.55
C LYS A 83 5.25 2.67 5.38
N ILE A 84 6.21 2.01 4.73
CA ILE A 84 7.16 1.18 5.45
C ILE A 84 7.97 2.03 6.42
N GLU A 85 8.44 3.19 5.96
CA GLU A 85 9.24 4.03 6.81
C GLU A 85 8.43 4.53 7.99
N LYS A 86 7.19 4.89 7.75
CA LYS A 86 6.34 5.38 8.84
C LYS A 86 6.14 4.31 9.89
N VAL A 87 5.84 3.08 9.46
CA VAL A 87 5.59 2.01 10.40
C VAL A 87 6.84 1.67 11.18
N GLU A 88 7.99 1.62 10.49
CA GLU A 88 9.22 1.25 11.19
C GLU A 88 9.64 2.33 12.17
N THR A 89 9.36 3.59 11.87
CA THR A 89 9.61 4.65 12.83
C THR A 89 8.73 4.49 14.07
N MET A 90 7.44 4.20 13.85
CA MET A 90 6.54 3.99 14.96
C MET A 90 6.97 2.79 15.81
N ALA A 91 7.42 1.72 15.14
CA ALA A 91 7.84 0.52 15.84
C ALA A 91 9.09 0.79 16.68
N ARG A 92 10.03 1.55 16.14
CA ARG A 92 11.23 1.86 16.91
C ARG A 92 10.90 2.66 18.15
N GLU A 93 9.93 3.55 18.05
CA GLU A 93 9.54 4.33 19.22
C GLU A 93 8.97 3.45 20.30
N GLN A 94 8.40 2.31 19.93
CA GLN A 94 7.86 1.38 20.91
C GLN A 94 8.87 0.28 21.22
N GLU A 95 10.03 0.34 20.60
CA GLU A 95 11.08 -0.66 20.77
C GLU A 95 10.63 -2.05 20.27
N PHE A 96 9.83 -2.06 19.22
CA PHE A 96 9.42 -3.29 18.56
C PHE A 96 10.29 -3.49 17.32
N PRO A 97 10.75 -4.69 17.06
CA PRO A 97 11.58 -4.97 15.88
C PRO A 97 10.76 -5.28 14.63
N LEU A 98 9.59 -4.72 14.50
CA LEU A 98 8.72 -5.01 13.37
C LEU A 98 9.40 -4.68 12.06
N ARG A 99 9.37 -5.62 11.12
CA ARG A 99 10.02 -5.45 9.86
C ARG A 99 9.05 -5.54 8.72
N LEU A 100 9.16 -4.63 7.77
CA LEU A 100 8.35 -4.64 6.57
C LEU A 100 9.27 -4.62 5.37
N THR A 101 8.87 -5.31 4.33
CA THR A 101 9.62 -5.31 3.07
C THR A 101 8.63 -5.08 1.95
N MET A 102 9.14 -4.89 0.74
CA MET A 102 8.28 -4.75 -0.41
C MET A 102 8.85 -5.53 -1.57
N GLU A 103 7.99 -6.01 -2.44
CA GLU A 103 8.43 -6.75 -3.61
C GLU A 103 7.49 -6.42 -4.75
N PRO A 104 7.94 -6.48 -6.00
CA PRO A 104 7.07 -6.18 -7.11
C PRO A 104 5.89 -7.14 -7.17
N GLU A 105 4.72 -6.56 -7.49
CA GLU A 105 3.58 -7.42 -7.66
C GLU A 105 3.72 -8.08 -9.00
N GLU A 106 3.60 -9.39 -9.03
CA GLU A 106 3.77 -10.04 -10.23
C GLU A 106 2.66 -9.86 -11.16
N GLU A 107 2.93 -9.54 -12.41
CA GLU A 107 1.93 -9.41 -13.33
C GLU A 107 1.99 -10.55 -14.22
N ASP A 108 0.95 -11.18 -14.48
CA ASP A 108 0.94 -12.23 -15.37
C ASP A 108 1.08 -11.78 -16.69
N ALA A 109 1.94 -12.16 -17.37
CA ALA A 109 2.21 -11.66 -18.70
C ALA A 109 1.17 -12.03 -19.68
#